data_e116e6a5589021aff70df89097fa758f
#
_entry.id   e116e6a5589021aff70df89097fa758f
#
_cell.length_a   1.000
_cell.length_b   1.000
_cell.length_c   1.000
_cell.angle_alpha   90.00
_cell.angle_beta   90.00
_cell.angle_gamma   90.00
#
_symmetry.space_group_name_H-M   'P 1'
#
loop_
_entity.id
_entity.type
_entity.pdbx_description
1 polymer ?
#
loop_
_entity_poly.entity_id
_entity_poly.type
_entity_poly.pdbx_seq_one_letter_code
_entity_poly.pdbx_strand_id
1 'polypeptide(L)'
;MKLLLVTDAWKPQVNGVVRSYLNTIPELEKMGMQVEVIHPELFKVRFGLPSYNEIKVVITRKKTLKNMMDQINPDHIHIATEGPLVFLARKICLSEKIIFTTSFHTRFPEYIQQRIKIPASFFYFFIKHFHNKAKKVLVPTPSMQAELINMNFKNTVVWSRGVDHQKFGNYQKLDLGPGPIFS
;
A
#
# COMPACT_ATOMS: atom_id res chain seq x y z
N MET A 1 15.14 10.00 11.57
CA MET A 1 15.04 9.24 10.30
C MET A 1 13.77 9.68 9.59
N LYS A 2 13.86 9.99 8.29
CA LYS A 2 12.73 10.49 7.49
C LYS A 2 12.26 9.42 6.52
N LEU A 3 10.99 9.03 6.62
CA LEU A 3 10.33 8.07 5.74
C LEU A 3 9.44 8.83 4.75
N LEU A 4 9.58 8.58 3.46
CA LEU A 4 8.63 8.99 2.44
C LEU A 4 7.70 7.83 2.11
N LEU A 5 6.41 8.01 2.37
CA LEU A 5 5.34 7.13 1.92
C LEU A 5 4.75 7.65 0.60
N VAL A 6 4.77 6.87 -0.46
CA VAL A 6 4.10 7.20 -1.72
C VAL A 6 2.92 6.27 -1.93
N THR A 7 1.74 6.81 -2.17
CA THR A 7 0.49 6.03 -2.25
C THR A 7 -0.50 6.64 -3.25
N ASP A 8 -1.26 5.78 -3.95
CA ASP A 8 -2.44 6.21 -4.73
C ASP A 8 -3.74 6.21 -3.90
N ALA A 9 -3.71 5.59 -2.71
CA ALA A 9 -4.84 5.52 -1.79
C ALA A 9 -4.61 6.40 -0.56
N TRP A 10 -5.37 7.48 -0.44
CA TRP A 10 -5.30 8.41 0.69
C TRP A 10 -6.66 9.04 0.96
N LYS A 11 -6.76 9.81 2.07
CA LYS A 11 -7.98 10.59 2.35
C LYS A 11 -8.38 11.42 1.13
N PRO A 12 -9.67 11.58 0.84
CA PRO A 12 -10.85 11.20 1.61
C PRO A 12 -11.30 9.73 1.42
N GLN A 13 -10.57 8.88 0.71
CA GLN A 13 -10.91 7.47 0.55
C GLN A 13 -10.95 6.75 1.89
N VAL A 14 -11.98 5.90 2.08
CA VAL A 14 -12.14 5.04 3.27
C VAL A 14 -11.96 3.58 2.86
N ASN A 15 -10.74 3.06 3.00
CA ASN A 15 -10.41 1.67 2.72
C ASN A 15 -9.35 1.13 3.69
N GLY A 16 -9.11 -0.19 3.65
CA GLY A 16 -8.18 -0.85 4.55
C GLY A 16 -6.73 -0.38 4.45
N VAL A 17 -6.28 0.05 3.26
CA VAL A 17 -4.93 0.57 3.03
C VAL A 17 -4.76 1.91 3.73
N VAL A 18 -5.68 2.84 3.47
CA VAL A 18 -5.68 4.18 4.11
C VAL A 18 -5.71 4.05 5.63
N ARG A 19 -6.62 3.22 6.18
CA ARG A 19 -6.71 3.00 7.62
C ARG A 19 -5.41 2.43 8.20
N SER A 20 -4.79 1.48 7.51
CA SER A 20 -3.52 0.90 7.95
C SER A 20 -2.44 1.98 8.11
N TYR A 21 -2.25 2.84 7.11
CA TYR A 21 -1.23 3.89 7.19
C TYR A 21 -1.60 5.00 8.19
N LEU A 22 -2.86 5.38 8.28
CA LEU A 22 -3.31 6.36 9.28
C LEU A 22 -3.08 5.89 10.72
N ASN A 23 -3.12 4.58 10.98
CA ASN A 23 -2.79 4.02 12.28
C ASN A 23 -1.28 3.81 12.47
N THR A 24 -0.56 3.46 11.40
CA THR A 24 0.89 3.16 11.47
C THR A 24 1.73 4.43 11.59
N ILE A 25 1.39 5.51 10.89
CA ILE A 25 2.17 6.75 10.88
C ILE A 25 2.35 7.32 12.29
N PRO A 26 1.31 7.50 13.13
CA PRO A 26 1.49 8.00 14.48
C PRO A 26 2.40 7.13 15.34
N GLU A 27 2.39 5.80 15.14
CA GLU A 27 3.29 4.91 15.89
C GLU A 27 4.75 5.06 15.44
N LEU A 28 4.99 5.24 14.15
CA LEU A 28 6.32 5.54 13.62
C LEU A 28 6.84 6.89 14.14
N GLU A 29 5.97 7.89 14.20
CA GLU A 29 6.31 9.21 14.74
C GLU A 29 6.65 9.16 16.24
N LYS A 30 5.91 8.38 17.04
CA LYS A 30 6.25 8.09 18.44
C LYS A 30 7.61 7.42 18.60
N MET A 31 8.05 6.65 17.60
CA MET A 31 9.37 6.03 17.54
C MET A 31 10.48 6.99 17.06
N GLY A 32 10.17 8.28 16.87
CA GLY A 32 11.11 9.31 16.44
C GLY A 32 11.35 9.37 14.93
N MET A 33 10.47 8.80 14.12
CA MET A 33 10.52 8.92 12.66
C MET A 33 9.70 10.14 12.21
N GLN A 34 10.23 10.89 11.24
CA GLN A 34 9.45 11.86 10.50
C GLN A 34 8.83 11.16 9.28
N VAL A 35 7.51 11.22 9.12
CA VAL A 35 6.83 10.59 7.98
C VAL A 35 6.21 11.64 7.08
N GLU A 36 6.64 11.66 5.82
CA GLU A 36 6.08 12.50 4.77
C GLU A 36 5.28 11.62 3.79
N VAL A 37 4.15 12.13 3.29
CA VAL A 37 3.27 11.35 2.42
C VAL A 37 3.05 12.07 1.09
N ILE A 38 3.38 11.42 -0.02
CA ILE A 38 2.98 11.84 -1.35
C ILE A 38 1.75 11.04 -1.79
N HIS A 39 0.66 11.75 -2.04
CA HIS A 39 -0.64 11.17 -2.34
C HIS A 39 -1.42 12.00 -3.40
N PRO A 40 -2.50 11.46 -3.99
CA PRO A 40 -3.21 12.11 -5.10
C PRO A 40 -3.68 13.54 -4.83
N GLU A 41 -4.10 13.85 -3.61
CA GLU A 41 -4.66 15.18 -3.28
C GLU A 41 -3.62 16.32 -3.36
N LEU A 42 -2.32 16.01 -3.42
CA LEU A 42 -1.26 17.01 -3.62
C LEU A 42 -1.15 17.50 -5.09
N PHE A 43 -1.86 16.84 -6.01
CA PHE A 43 -1.77 17.14 -7.44
C PHE A 43 -3.04 17.82 -7.95
N LYS A 44 -2.86 18.83 -8.83
CA LYS A 44 -4.01 19.56 -9.43
C LYS A 44 -4.75 18.71 -10.47
N VAL A 45 -4.01 17.90 -11.24
CA VAL A 45 -4.58 17.07 -12.32
C VAL A 45 -4.81 15.67 -11.80
N ARG A 46 -6.07 15.36 -11.54
CA ARG A 46 -6.52 14.05 -11.04
C ARG A 46 -7.89 13.72 -11.63
N PHE A 47 -8.11 12.47 -11.93
CA PHE A 47 -9.34 11.95 -12.52
C PHE A 47 -9.96 10.91 -11.59
N GLY A 48 -11.30 10.97 -11.41
CA GLY A 48 -12.04 9.87 -10.79
C GLY A 48 -12.14 8.69 -11.75
N LEU A 49 -12.04 7.47 -11.23
CA LEU A 49 -12.31 6.29 -12.05
C LEU A 49 -13.83 6.18 -12.29
N PRO A 50 -14.28 5.87 -13.53
CA PRO A 50 -15.67 5.52 -13.77
C PRO A 50 -16.10 4.43 -12.80
N SER A 51 -17.25 4.57 -12.16
CA SER A 51 -17.78 3.67 -11.11
C SER A 51 -17.08 3.73 -9.74
N TYR A 52 -15.99 4.50 -9.58
CA TYR A 52 -15.26 4.69 -8.32
C TYR A 52 -14.74 6.13 -8.21
N ASN A 53 -15.65 7.12 -8.15
CA ASN A 53 -15.29 8.54 -8.09
C ASN A 53 -14.40 8.93 -6.89
N GLU A 54 -14.39 8.13 -5.84
CA GLU A 54 -13.51 8.27 -4.66
C GLU A 54 -12.05 7.90 -4.95
N ILE A 55 -11.79 7.05 -5.96
CA ILE A 55 -10.43 6.71 -6.36
C ILE A 55 -9.93 7.74 -7.36
N LYS A 56 -9.01 8.58 -6.90
CA LYS A 56 -8.38 9.61 -7.73
C LYS A 56 -7.11 9.06 -8.37
N VAL A 57 -7.08 9.07 -9.68
CA VAL A 57 -5.89 8.74 -10.48
C VAL A 57 -5.15 10.03 -10.81
N VAL A 58 -3.86 10.08 -10.53
CA VAL A 58 -3.00 11.22 -10.82
C VAL A 58 -2.22 11.00 -12.09
N ILE A 59 -2.23 11.99 -12.96
CA ILE A 59 -1.27 12.08 -14.08
C ILE A 59 -0.36 13.27 -13.81
N THR A 60 0.92 12.99 -13.57
CA THR A 60 1.94 14.00 -13.33
C THR A 60 3.21 13.72 -14.12
N ARG A 61 4.04 14.75 -14.29
CA ARG A 61 5.33 14.59 -14.97
C ARG A 61 6.38 14.00 -14.01
N LYS A 62 7.27 13.14 -14.55
CA LYS A 62 8.40 12.56 -13.78
C LYS A 62 9.18 13.65 -13.04
N LYS A 63 9.48 14.79 -13.69
CA LYS A 63 10.21 15.91 -13.11
C LYS A 63 9.50 16.51 -11.89
N THR A 64 8.18 16.68 -11.95
CA THR A 64 7.40 17.22 -10.83
C THR A 64 7.48 16.30 -9.61
N LEU A 65 7.21 15.01 -9.81
CA LEU A 65 7.26 14.04 -8.71
C LEU A 65 8.69 13.90 -8.16
N LYS A 66 9.71 13.86 -9.03
CA LYS A 66 11.11 13.82 -8.60
C LYS A 66 11.47 15.02 -7.74
N ASN A 67 11.13 16.24 -8.16
CA ASN A 67 11.39 17.44 -7.38
C ASN A 67 10.74 17.39 -5.99
N MET A 68 9.52 16.88 -5.87
CA MET A 68 8.88 16.71 -4.57
C MET A 68 9.63 15.70 -3.70
N MET A 69 10.06 14.58 -4.27
CA MET A 69 10.85 13.57 -3.55
C MET A 69 12.21 14.12 -3.11
N ASP A 70 12.88 14.90 -3.97
CA ASP A 70 14.17 15.53 -3.68
C ASP A 70 14.05 16.60 -2.58
N GLN A 71 12.98 17.42 -2.59
CA GLN A 71 12.71 18.42 -1.55
C GLN A 71 12.46 17.79 -0.17
N ILE A 72 11.79 16.63 -0.14
CA ILE A 72 11.58 15.88 1.10
C ILE A 72 12.91 15.31 1.60
N ASN A 73 13.80 14.91 0.71
CA ASN A 73 15.09 14.29 1.00
C ASN A 73 14.97 13.15 2.03
N PRO A 74 14.27 12.06 1.71
CA PRO A 74 13.98 10.98 2.65
C PRO A 74 15.17 10.02 2.83
N ASP A 75 15.33 9.48 4.03
CA ASP A 75 16.26 8.38 4.30
C ASP A 75 15.75 7.05 3.73
N HIS A 76 14.40 6.87 3.69
CA HIS A 76 13.74 5.69 3.17
C HIS A 76 12.49 6.05 2.36
N ILE A 77 12.22 5.25 1.31
CA ILE A 77 11.02 5.36 0.49
C ILE A 77 10.22 4.07 0.59
N HIS A 78 8.95 4.22 0.93
CA HIS A 78 7.97 3.14 0.92
C HIS A 78 6.87 3.40 -0.10
N ILE A 79 6.68 2.47 -1.02
CA ILE A 79 5.66 2.51 -2.07
C ILE A 79 4.51 1.60 -1.65
N ALA A 80 3.37 2.20 -1.33
CA ALA A 80 2.31 1.55 -0.59
C ALA A 80 1.22 0.86 -1.41
N THR A 81 1.12 1.18 -2.68
CA THR A 81 0.04 0.69 -3.57
C THR A 81 0.59 0.38 -4.96
N GLU A 82 -0.28 -0.03 -5.90
CA GLU A 82 0.12 -0.39 -7.28
C GLU A 82 -0.56 0.49 -8.35
N GLY A 83 -0.81 1.78 -8.05
CA GLY A 83 -1.44 2.72 -8.98
C GLY A 83 -0.45 3.59 -9.77
N PRO A 84 -0.94 4.47 -10.67
CA PRO A 84 -0.11 5.25 -11.60
C PRO A 84 0.91 6.16 -10.93
N LEU A 85 0.57 6.83 -9.82
CA LEU A 85 1.49 7.70 -9.09
C LEU A 85 2.68 6.92 -8.54
N VAL A 86 2.42 5.77 -7.92
CA VAL A 86 3.48 4.92 -7.37
C VAL A 86 4.30 4.21 -8.44
N PHE A 87 3.72 3.89 -9.61
CA PHE A 87 4.51 3.42 -10.75
C PHE A 87 5.54 4.44 -11.19
N LEU A 88 5.16 5.72 -11.21
CA LEU A 88 6.08 6.80 -11.54
C LEU A 88 7.15 6.96 -10.47
N ALA A 89 6.80 6.93 -9.18
CA ALA A 89 7.75 6.96 -8.07
C ALA A 89 8.74 5.78 -8.15
N ARG A 90 8.24 4.56 -8.37
CA ARG A 90 9.08 3.38 -8.59
C ARG A 90 10.05 3.56 -9.77
N LYS A 91 9.58 4.12 -10.90
CA LYS A 91 10.42 4.40 -12.07
C LYS A 91 11.54 5.40 -11.72
N ILE A 92 11.26 6.40 -10.89
CA ILE A 92 12.25 7.34 -10.38
C ILE A 92 13.26 6.59 -9.51
N CYS A 93 12.81 5.83 -8.52
CA CYS A 93 13.70 5.06 -7.64
C CYS A 93 14.64 4.15 -8.43
N LEU A 94 14.13 3.45 -9.44
CA LEU A 94 14.95 2.56 -10.28
C LEU A 94 15.96 3.32 -11.13
N SER A 95 15.57 4.47 -11.73
CA SER A 95 16.47 5.26 -12.57
C SER A 95 17.58 5.93 -11.78
N GLU A 96 17.33 6.31 -10.53
CA GLU A 96 18.28 6.97 -9.62
C GLU A 96 18.99 5.98 -8.68
N LYS A 97 18.71 4.67 -8.81
CA LYS A 97 19.25 3.60 -7.96
C LYS A 97 18.89 3.77 -6.47
N ILE A 98 17.77 4.42 -6.18
CA ILE A 98 17.27 4.62 -4.82
C ILE A 98 16.64 3.33 -4.33
N ILE A 99 17.02 2.89 -3.12
CA ILE A 99 16.45 1.71 -2.47
C ILE A 99 15.05 2.06 -1.95
N PHE A 100 14.08 1.19 -2.22
CA PHE A 100 12.71 1.35 -1.77
C PHE A 100 12.12 0.02 -1.29
N THR A 101 11.06 0.11 -0.51
CA THR A 101 10.23 -1.01 -0.07
C THR A 101 8.82 -0.87 -0.62
N THR A 102 8.07 -1.97 -0.66
CA THR A 102 6.68 -1.98 -1.13
C THR A 102 5.79 -2.75 -0.17
N SER A 103 4.47 -2.55 -0.26
CA SER A 103 3.47 -3.37 0.42
C SER A 103 2.55 -4.05 -0.57
N PHE A 104 2.25 -5.32 -0.31
CA PHE A 104 1.20 -6.06 -0.99
C PHE A 104 -0.03 -6.11 -0.06
N HIS A 105 -1.07 -5.36 -0.40
CA HIS A 105 -2.20 -5.18 0.53
C HIS A 105 -3.41 -6.06 0.24
N THR A 106 -3.63 -6.43 -1.01
CA THR A 106 -4.87 -7.11 -1.43
C THR A 106 -4.64 -8.05 -2.61
N ARG A 107 -5.51 -9.05 -2.70
CA ARG A 107 -5.66 -9.90 -3.90
C ARG A 107 -6.37 -9.11 -5.01
N PHE A 108 -5.78 -7.98 -5.38
CA PHE A 108 -6.32 -7.11 -6.42
C PHE A 108 -6.52 -7.83 -7.78
N PRO A 109 -5.64 -8.77 -8.18
CA PRO A 109 -5.83 -9.54 -9.41
C PRO A 109 -7.13 -10.32 -9.49
N GLU A 110 -7.52 -11.00 -8.41
CA GLU A 110 -8.77 -11.77 -8.38
C GLU A 110 -10.01 -10.85 -8.43
N TYR A 111 -9.91 -9.69 -7.80
CA TYR A 111 -10.99 -8.70 -7.81
C TYR A 111 -11.18 -8.10 -9.21
N ILE A 112 -10.10 -7.84 -9.95
CA ILE A 112 -10.15 -7.36 -11.34
C ILE A 112 -10.62 -8.46 -12.27
N GLN A 113 -10.18 -9.70 -12.10
CA GLN A 113 -10.57 -10.84 -12.94
C GLN A 113 -12.08 -11.00 -13.01
N GLN A 114 -12.78 -10.84 -11.87
CA GLN A 114 -14.25 -10.93 -11.82
C GLN A 114 -14.94 -9.87 -12.67
N ARG A 115 -14.26 -8.76 -13.02
CA ARG A 115 -14.85 -7.63 -13.75
C ARG A 115 -14.39 -7.51 -15.20
N ILE A 116 -13.14 -7.86 -15.51
CA ILE A 116 -12.51 -7.55 -16.81
C ILE A 116 -12.20 -8.81 -17.63
N LYS A 117 -12.55 -10.02 -17.19
CA LYS A 117 -12.30 -11.30 -17.89
C LYS A 117 -10.84 -11.54 -18.35
N ILE A 118 -9.87 -10.87 -17.72
CA ILE A 118 -8.44 -11.09 -17.96
C ILE A 118 -7.92 -12.09 -16.93
N PRO A 119 -7.14 -13.12 -17.31
CA PRO A 119 -6.62 -14.10 -16.37
C PRO A 119 -5.81 -13.47 -15.24
N ALA A 120 -6.04 -13.89 -13.99
CA ALA A 120 -5.30 -13.40 -12.82
C ALA A 120 -3.79 -13.57 -12.97
N SER A 121 -3.33 -14.62 -13.66
CA SER A 121 -1.93 -14.89 -13.94
C SER A 121 -1.20 -13.73 -14.65
N PHE A 122 -1.89 -13.06 -15.57
CA PHE A 122 -1.34 -11.88 -16.26
C PHE A 122 -1.10 -10.72 -15.29
N PHE A 123 -2.06 -10.45 -14.39
CA PHE A 123 -1.92 -9.43 -13.37
C PHE A 123 -0.84 -9.77 -12.37
N TYR A 124 -0.74 -11.04 -11.95
CA TYR A 124 0.33 -11.49 -11.04
C TYR A 124 1.71 -11.35 -11.67
N PHE A 125 1.86 -11.61 -12.97
CA PHE A 125 3.12 -11.36 -13.68
C PHE A 125 3.56 -9.89 -13.55
N PHE A 126 2.63 -8.97 -13.79
CA PHE A 126 2.88 -7.53 -13.73
C PHE A 126 3.18 -7.05 -12.31
N ILE A 127 2.36 -7.46 -11.34
CA ILE A 127 2.53 -7.11 -9.93
C ILE A 127 3.83 -7.70 -9.39
N LYS A 128 4.15 -8.95 -9.73
CA LYS A 128 5.43 -9.58 -9.39
C LYS A 128 6.61 -8.78 -9.93
N HIS A 129 6.57 -8.35 -11.20
CA HIS A 129 7.61 -7.50 -11.76
C HIS A 129 7.74 -6.17 -11.01
N PHE A 130 6.63 -5.62 -10.57
CA PHE A 130 6.60 -4.40 -9.76
C PHE A 130 7.32 -4.61 -8.41
N HIS A 131 6.93 -5.60 -7.64
CA HIS A 131 7.43 -5.83 -6.29
C HIS A 131 8.83 -6.42 -6.23
N ASN A 132 9.21 -7.30 -7.14
CA ASN A 132 10.51 -7.99 -7.11
C ASN A 132 11.74 -7.06 -7.28
N LYS A 133 11.53 -5.79 -7.60
CA LYS A 133 12.59 -4.76 -7.62
C LYS A 133 12.75 -4.04 -6.28
N ALA A 134 11.84 -4.25 -5.34
CA ALA A 134 11.90 -3.67 -4.01
C ALA A 134 12.89 -4.45 -3.13
N LYS A 135 13.53 -3.75 -2.19
CA LYS A 135 14.41 -4.38 -1.20
C LYS A 135 13.64 -5.31 -0.26
N LYS A 136 12.43 -4.92 0.12
CA LYS A 136 11.48 -5.73 0.90
C LYS A 136 10.06 -5.48 0.39
N VAL A 137 9.26 -6.54 0.42
CA VAL A 137 7.84 -6.53 0.10
C VAL A 137 7.07 -6.90 1.36
N LEU A 138 6.36 -5.94 1.94
CA LEU A 138 5.58 -6.15 3.16
C LEU A 138 4.27 -6.87 2.81
N VAL A 139 3.96 -7.95 3.50
CA VAL A 139 2.76 -8.76 3.28
C VAL A 139 2.00 -8.96 4.60
N PRO A 140 0.64 -8.99 4.58
CA PRO A 140 -0.14 -8.90 5.81
C PRO A 140 -0.13 -10.16 6.66
N THR A 141 0.06 -11.35 6.08
CA THR A 141 -0.02 -12.62 6.80
C THR A 141 1.03 -13.63 6.33
N PRO A 142 1.42 -14.61 7.20
CA PRO A 142 2.30 -15.70 6.80
C PRO A 142 1.73 -16.55 5.65
N SER A 143 0.42 -16.78 5.63
CA SER A 143 -0.23 -17.52 4.53
C SER A 143 -0.10 -16.82 3.19
N MET A 144 -0.31 -15.49 3.16
CA MET A 144 -0.09 -14.67 1.97
C MET A 144 1.38 -14.68 1.56
N GLN A 145 2.30 -14.63 2.51
CA GLN A 145 3.74 -14.73 2.21
C GLN A 145 4.07 -16.04 1.50
N ALA A 146 3.60 -17.17 2.03
CA ALA A 146 3.83 -18.49 1.45
C ALA A 146 3.27 -18.58 0.01
N GLU A 147 2.06 -18.06 -0.21
CA GLU A 147 1.43 -18.02 -1.53
C GLU A 147 2.26 -17.19 -2.53
N LEU A 148 2.70 -16.00 -2.14
CA LEU A 148 3.51 -15.14 -3.01
C LEU A 148 4.90 -15.73 -3.29
N ILE A 149 5.52 -16.42 -2.33
CA ILE A 149 6.79 -17.14 -2.54
C ILE A 149 6.60 -18.22 -3.60
N ASN A 150 5.51 -19.00 -3.53
CA ASN A 150 5.17 -20.02 -4.53
C ASN A 150 4.95 -19.41 -5.93
N MET A 151 4.52 -18.15 -6.01
CA MET A 151 4.40 -17.39 -7.25
C MET A 151 5.71 -16.68 -7.68
N ASN A 152 6.85 -17.01 -7.01
CA ASN A 152 8.16 -16.41 -7.25
C ASN A 152 8.25 -14.90 -6.95
N PHE A 153 7.52 -14.42 -5.95
CA PHE A 153 7.82 -13.13 -5.34
C PHE A 153 9.07 -13.25 -4.46
N LYS A 154 9.91 -12.23 -4.52
CA LYS A 154 11.17 -12.18 -3.76
C LYS A 154 11.05 -11.18 -2.61
N ASN A 155 11.93 -11.35 -1.61
CA ASN A 155 12.12 -10.39 -0.52
C ASN A 155 10.86 -10.10 0.30
N THR A 156 9.90 -11.02 0.38
CA THR A 156 8.68 -10.88 1.16
C THR A 156 8.96 -10.93 2.66
N VAL A 157 8.31 -10.06 3.41
CA VAL A 157 8.38 -10.00 4.88
C VAL A 157 6.98 -9.80 5.44
N VAL A 158 6.62 -10.57 6.46
CA VAL A 158 5.33 -10.41 7.12
C VAL A 158 5.30 -9.11 7.90
N TRP A 159 4.30 -8.29 7.62
CA TRP A 159 3.95 -7.10 8.37
C TRP A 159 2.46 -7.18 8.74
N SER A 160 2.19 -7.74 9.91
CA SER A 160 0.84 -7.83 10.44
C SER A 160 0.36 -6.42 10.78
N ARG A 161 -0.74 -6.01 10.18
CA ARG A 161 -1.37 -4.75 10.53
C ARG A 161 -1.87 -4.87 11.96
N GLY A 162 -1.34 -4.04 12.86
CA GLY A 162 -1.75 -4.03 14.25
C GLY A 162 -3.25 -3.76 14.43
N VAL A 163 -3.78 -4.21 15.56
CA VAL A 163 -5.14 -3.85 16.01
C VAL A 163 -4.99 -2.72 17.04
N ASP A 164 -5.81 -1.71 16.93
CA ASP A 164 -5.87 -0.62 17.91
C ASP A 164 -6.40 -1.15 19.24
N HIS A 165 -5.50 -1.49 20.14
CA HIS A 165 -5.83 -2.03 21.47
C HIS A 165 -6.63 -1.05 22.32
N GLN A 166 -6.53 0.26 22.11
CA GLN A 166 -7.33 1.24 22.84
C GLN A 166 -8.80 1.19 22.40
N LYS A 167 -9.05 0.93 21.13
CA LYS A 167 -10.41 0.79 20.59
C LYS A 167 -11.01 -0.59 20.82
N PHE A 168 -10.19 -1.63 20.86
CA PHE A 168 -10.64 -3.03 20.89
C PHE A 168 -10.23 -3.78 22.18
N GLY A 169 -9.44 -3.19 23.07
CA GLY A 169 -8.91 -3.81 24.29
C GLY A 169 -9.86 -3.84 25.49
N ASN A 170 -10.92 -3.03 25.50
CA ASN A 170 -11.84 -2.86 26.63
C ASN A 170 -13.20 -3.53 26.43
N TYR A 171 -13.26 -4.64 25.72
CA TYR A 171 -14.50 -5.43 25.69
C TYR A 171 -14.58 -6.31 26.93
N GLN A 172 -15.51 -5.99 27.86
CA GLN A 172 -16.07 -7.01 28.72
C GLN A 172 -16.63 -8.09 27.78
N LYS A 173 -16.19 -9.35 27.98
CA LYS A 173 -16.85 -10.50 27.35
C LYS A 173 -18.33 -10.43 27.70
N LEU A 174 -19.15 -9.94 26.77
CA LEU A 174 -20.58 -10.18 26.82
C LEU A 174 -20.74 -11.69 26.60
N ASP A 175 -21.24 -12.37 27.64
CA ASP A 175 -21.71 -13.74 27.48
C ASP A 175 -22.97 -13.68 26.63
N LEU A 176 -22.80 -13.91 25.34
CA LEU A 176 -23.91 -13.92 24.38
C LEU A 176 -24.70 -15.25 24.40
N GLY A 177 -24.42 -16.12 25.39
CA GLY A 177 -24.98 -17.48 25.39
C GLY A 177 -24.49 -18.31 24.19
N PRO A 178 -25.00 -19.52 24.01
CA PRO A 178 -24.70 -20.33 22.83
C PRO A 178 -25.33 -19.67 21.59
N GLY A 179 -24.52 -18.86 20.90
CA GLY A 179 -24.91 -18.21 19.66
C GLY A 179 -25.14 -19.22 18.52
N PRO A 180 -25.84 -18.83 17.46
CA PRO A 180 -26.04 -19.71 16.33
C PRO A 180 -24.68 -20.10 15.75
N ILE A 181 -24.44 -21.40 15.66
CA ILE A 181 -23.29 -21.97 14.96
C ILE A 181 -23.57 -21.77 13.48
N PHE A 182 -22.85 -20.84 12.84
CA PHE A 182 -22.86 -20.74 11.39
C PHE A 182 -22.09 -21.94 10.84
N SER A 183 -22.85 -22.88 10.26
CA SER A 183 -22.33 -24.02 9.48
C SER A 183 -22.01 -23.56 8.07
#